data_9f45a624928bee279070e7b41104f09e
#
_entry.id   9f45a624928bee279070e7b41104f09e
#
_cell.length_a   1.000
_cell.length_b   1.000
_cell.length_c   1.000
_cell.angle_alpha   90.00
_cell.angle_beta   90.00
_cell.angle_gamma   90.00
#
_symmetry.space_group_name_H-M   'P 1'
#
loop_
_entity.id
_entity.type
_entity.pdbx_description
1 polymer ?
#
loop_
_entity_poly.entity_id
_entity_poly.type
_entity_poly.pdbx_seq_one_letter_code
_entity_poly.pdbx_strand_id
1 'polypeptide(L)'
;MKLYLIHTGFYDKNIAEGFYEQHTNIFIVAKNVYEAKQKVKENKEYKEKKMHIDGIKEILNVGGYDIELKETNYKEIVNSFNHHQVRFLKSDK
;
A
#
# COMPACT_ATOMS: atom_id res chain seq x y z
N MET A 1 4.00 13.27 10.82
CA MET A 1 3.76 12.43 9.63
C MET A 1 2.77 11.34 9.97
N LYS A 2 1.94 10.95 9.01
CA LYS A 2 0.88 9.97 9.18
C LYS A 2 1.00 8.86 8.14
N LEU A 3 0.47 7.68 8.46
CA LEU A 3 0.46 6.53 7.57
C LEU A 3 -0.89 6.43 6.87
N TYR A 4 -0.84 6.34 5.56
CA TYR A 4 -2.03 6.18 4.71
C TYR A 4 -1.97 4.90 3.90
N LEU A 5 -3.11 4.24 3.78
CA LEU A 5 -3.29 3.13 2.85
C LEU A 5 -4.18 3.62 1.71
N ILE A 6 -3.65 3.61 0.50
CA ILE A 6 -4.36 4.10 -0.67
C ILE A 6 -4.82 2.92 -1.51
N HIS A 7 -6.13 2.79 -1.62
CA HIS A 7 -6.76 1.76 -2.44
C HIS A 7 -6.90 2.28 -3.86
N THR A 8 -6.30 1.58 -4.82
CA THR A 8 -6.26 1.99 -6.22
C THR A 8 -6.92 0.99 -7.13
N GLY A 9 -7.41 1.48 -8.27
CA GLY A 9 -7.96 0.65 -9.32
C GLY A 9 -7.23 0.90 -10.64
N PHE A 10 -7.21 -0.10 -11.49
CA PHE A 10 -6.61 0.01 -12.82
C PHE A 10 -7.09 -1.13 -13.73
N TYR A 11 -6.85 -0.96 -15.02
CA TYR A 11 -7.11 -1.99 -16.03
C TYR A 11 -5.79 -2.39 -16.67
N ASP A 12 -5.56 -3.71 -16.76
CA ASP A 12 -4.33 -4.27 -17.32
C ASP A 12 -4.69 -5.15 -18.50
N LYS A 13 -4.18 -4.82 -19.70
CA LYS A 13 -4.43 -5.56 -20.93
C LYS A 13 -4.00 -7.03 -20.84
N ASN A 14 -3.03 -7.32 -19.98
CA ASN A 14 -2.51 -8.66 -19.80
C ASN A 14 -3.35 -9.52 -18.85
N ILE A 15 -4.36 -8.92 -18.24
CA ILE A 15 -5.27 -9.60 -17.31
C ILE A 15 -6.68 -9.51 -17.90
N ALA A 16 -7.22 -10.66 -18.36
CA ALA A 16 -8.54 -10.75 -18.96
C ALA A 16 -8.76 -9.67 -20.03
N GLU A 17 -7.74 -9.38 -20.84
CA GLU A 17 -7.77 -8.39 -21.92
C GLU A 17 -8.14 -6.97 -21.46
N GLY A 18 -7.94 -6.67 -20.17
CA GLY A 18 -8.31 -5.39 -19.59
C GLY A 18 -9.81 -5.22 -19.35
N PHE A 19 -10.56 -6.31 -19.40
CA PHE A 19 -12.02 -6.26 -19.26
C PHE A 19 -12.46 -6.00 -17.83
N TYR A 20 -11.73 -6.54 -16.84
CA TYR A 20 -12.07 -6.40 -15.43
C TYR A 20 -11.10 -5.45 -14.73
N GLU A 21 -11.66 -4.60 -13.85
CA GLU A 21 -10.86 -3.73 -13.01
C GLU A 21 -10.07 -4.53 -11.99
N GLN A 22 -8.79 -4.19 -11.87
CA GLN A 22 -7.90 -4.74 -10.86
C GLN A 22 -7.75 -3.71 -9.74
N HIS A 23 -7.41 -4.18 -8.53
CA HIS A 23 -7.19 -3.32 -7.36
C HIS A 23 -5.91 -3.67 -6.65
N THR A 24 -5.28 -2.67 -6.06
CA THR A 24 -4.13 -2.85 -5.18
C THR A 24 -4.13 -1.77 -4.12
N ASN A 25 -3.24 -1.92 -3.14
CA ASN A 25 -3.07 -0.96 -2.07
C ASN A 25 -1.63 -0.47 -2.04
N ILE A 26 -1.46 0.83 -1.81
CA ILE A 26 -0.15 1.47 -1.72
C ILE A 26 -0.09 2.21 -0.38
N PHE A 27 0.95 1.94 0.43
CA PHE A 27 1.20 2.70 1.65
C PHE A 27 1.94 3.99 1.33
N ILE A 28 1.49 5.08 1.92
CA ILE A 28 2.10 6.41 1.77
C ILE A 28 2.24 7.06 3.14
N VAL A 29 3.38 7.68 3.38
CA VAL A 29 3.62 8.52 4.56
C VAL A 29 3.52 9.99 4.13
N ALA A 30 2.66 10.76 4.79
CA ALA A 30 2.41 12.14 4.44
C ALA A 30 1.94 12.94 5.66
N LYS A 31 1.92 14.26 5.56
CA LYS A 31 1.45 15.15 6.63
C LYS A 31 -0.06 15.12 6.80
N ASN A 32 -0.77 14.96 5.69
CA ASN A 32 -2.23 14.96 5.66
C ASN A 32 -2.73 14.19 4.43
N VAL A 33 -4.03 14.00 4.33
CA VAL A 33 -4.65 13.22 3.25
C VAL A 33 -4.43 13.84 1.87
N TYR A 34 -4.42 15.15 1.77
CA TYR A 34 -4.15 15.83 0.50
C TYR A 34 -2.73 15.53 -0.01
N GLU A 35 -1.74 15.64 0.88
CA GLU A 35 -0.36 15.31 0.52
C GLU A 35 -0.22 13.82 0.14
N ALA A 36 -0.92 12.93 0.85
CA ALA A 36 -0.93 11.51 0.51
C ALA A 36 -1.45 11.28 -0.91
N LYS A 37 -2.54 11.95 -1.27
CA LYS A 37 -3.10 11.92 -2.62
C LYS A 37 -2.08 12.38 -3.67
N GLN A 38 -1.36 13.45 -3.40
CA GLN A 38 -0.36 13.96 -4.33
C GLN A 38 0.84 13.01 -4.44
N LYS A 39 1.31 12.47 -3.32
CA LYS A 39 2.46 11.55 -3.30
C LYS A 39 2.19 10.24 -4.03
N VAL A 40 1.01 9.66 -3.89
CA VAL A 40 0.73 8.37 -4.57
C VAL A 40 0.80 8.51 -6.09
N LYS A 41 0.47 9.66 -6.62
CA LYS A 41 0.56 9.93 -8.07
C LYS A 41 1.99 9.89 -8.60
N GLU A 42 2.97 10.05 -7.72
CA GLU A 42 4.39 9.94 -8.06
C GLU A 42 4.92 8.50 -7.95
N ASN A 43 4.14 7.59 -7.41
CA ASN A 43 4.50 6.19 -7.31
C ASN A 43 4.66 5.57 -8.70
N LYS A 44 5.76 4.83 -8.90
CA LYS A 44 6.09 4.24 -10.20
C LYS A 44 5.00 3.33 -10.74
N GLU A 45 4.50 2.42 -9.90
CA GLU A 45 3.43 1.50 -10.29
C GLU A 45 2.14 2.23 -10.62
N TYR A 46 1.80 3.25 -9.83
CA TYR A 46 0.62 4.08 -10.07
C TYR A 46 0.66 4.73 -11.45
N LYS A 47 1.81 5.32 -11.82
CA LYS A 47 1.99 5.96 -13.12
C LYS A 47 1.96 4.95 -14.27
N GLU A 48 2.70 3.86 -14.13
CA GLU A 48 2.82 2.85 -15.18
C GLU A 48 1.49 2.19 -15.52
N LYS A 49 0.70 1.91 -14.50
CA LYS A 49 -0.60 1.25 -14.67
C LYS A 49 -1.74 2.24 -14.85
N LYS A 50 -1.45 3.52 -14.86
CA LYS A 50 -2.48 4.58 -14.99
C LYS A 50 -3.62 4.37 -14.00
N MET A 51 -3.25 4.19 -12.75
CA MET A 51 -4.20 3.93 -11.68
C MET A 51 -5.09 5.13 -11.37
N HIS A 52 -6.22 4.86 -10.73
CA HIS A 52 -7.05 5.86 -10.09
C HIS A 52 -7.22 5.51 -8.61
N ILE A 53 -7.56 6.50 -7.80
CA ILE A 53 -7.73 6.34 -6.36
C ILE A 53 -9.19 6.00 -6.06
N ASP A 54 -9.44 4.85 -5.46
CA ASP A 54 -10.77 4.42 -5.04
C ASP A 54 -11.07 4.77 -3.58
N GLY A 55 -10.04 4.95 -2.78
CA GLY A 55 -10.21 5.32 -1.39
C GLY A 55 -8.87 5.52 -0.68
N ILE A 56 -8.90 6.23 0.44
CA ILE A 56 -7.72 6.47 1.27
C ILE A 56 -8.11 6.22 2.72
N LYS A 57 -7.32 5.43 3.42
CA LYS A 57 -7.44 5.22 4.87
C LYS A 57 -6.27 5.86 5.59
N GLU A 58 -6.56 6.63 6.62
CA GLU A 58 -5.56 7.10 7.56
C GLU A 58 -5.47 6.09 8.70
N ILE A 59 -4.28 5.55 8.93
CA ILE A 59 -4.10 4.49 9.92
C ILE A 59 -3.50 5.10 11.19
N LEU A 60 -4.31 5.27 12.21
CA LEU A 60 -3.91 5.89 13.48
C LEU A 60 -3.48 4.86 14.51
N ASN A 61 -4.18 3.75 14.56
CA ASN A 61 -3.88 2.65 15.48
C ASN A 61 -4.35 1.33 14.90
N VAL A 62 -3.77 0.24 15.36
CA VAL A 62 -4.13 -1.12 14.95
C VAL A 62 -3.95 -2.05 16.14
N GLY A 63 -4.99 -2.86 16.44
CA GLY A 63 -4.90 -3.90 17.46
C GLY A 63 -4.52 -3.40 18.85
N GLY A 64 -4.95 -2.20 19.22
CA GLY A 64 -4.62 -1.60 20.51
C GLY A 64 -3.29 -0.86 20.57
N TYR A 65 -2.64 -0.65 19.43
CA TYR A 65 -1.35 0.06 19.33
C TYR A 65 -1.49 1.30 18.45
N ASP A 66 -0.99 2.42 18.95
CA ASP A 66 -0.86 3.64 18.16
C ASP A 66 0.27 3.49 17.15
N ILE A 67 0.05 4.03 15.95
CA ILE A 67 1.08 4.03 14.92
C ILE A 67 1.90 5.30 15.07
N GLU A 68 3.19 5.14 15.38
CA GLU A 68 4.17 6.22 15.41
C GLU A 68 5.20 6.00 14.32
N LEU A 69 5.47 7.03 13.53
CA LEU A 69 6.41 6.95 12.42
C LEU A 69 7.70 7.67 12.79
N LYS A 70 8.80 6.96 12.66
CA LYS A 70 10.15 7.48 12.87
C LYS A 70 10.86 7.64 11.55
N GLU A 71 11.35 8.83 11.28
CA GLU A 71 12.16 9.07 10.09
C GLU A 71 13.45 8.25 10.13
N THR A 72 13.83 7.72 9.00
CA THR A 72 15.06 6.93 8.85
C THR A 72 15.72 7.26 7.51
N ASN A 73 17.01 6.99 7.40
CA ASN A 73 17.76 7.10 6.15
C ASN A 73 18.00 5.75 5.49
N TYR A 74 17.38 4.69 6.00
CA TYR A 74 17.45 3.38 5.38
C TYR A 74 16.55 3.31 4.15
N LYS A 75 16.92 2.43 3.22
CA LYS A 75 16.03 2.10 2.10
C LYS A 75 14.82 1.34 2.63
N GLU A 76 13.72 1.43 1.91
CA GLU A 76 12.52 0.69 2.23
C GLU A 76 12.81 -0.81 2.32
N ILE A 77 12.37 -1.43 3.43
CA ILE A 77 12.55 -2.85 3.68
C ILE A 77 11.18 -3.45 3.91
N VAL A 78 10.83 -4.46 3.12
CA VAL A 78 9.58 -5.20 3.27
C VAL A 78 9.91 -6.69 3.32
N ASN A 79 9.51 -7.34 4.40
CA ASN A 79 9.61 -8.78 4.52
C ASN A 79 8.30 -9.39 4.03
N SER A 80 8.36 -10.20 3.00
CA SER A 80 7.18 -10.81 2.40
C SER A 80 7.15 -12.31 2.65
N PHE A 81 5.96 -12.79 2.98
CA PHE A 81 5.71 -14.22 3.20
C PHE A 81 4.63 -14.66 2.21
N ASN A 82 4.98 -15.53 1.27
CA ASN A 82 4.03 -16.04 0.30
C ASN A 82 3.05 -17.04 0.94
N HIS A 83 2.05 -17.45 0.20
CA HIS A 83 1.01 -18.38 0.69
C HIS A 83 1.60 -19.66 1.28
N HIS A 84 2.58 -20.26 0.61
CA HIS A 84 3.22 -21.49 1.07
C HIS A 84 3.92 -21.29 2.41
N GLN A 85 4.70 -20.21 2.52
CA GLN A 85 5.42 -19.89 3.77
C GLN A 85 4.45 -19.61 4.93
N VAL A 86 3.39 -18.82 4.67
CA VAL A 86 2.38 -18.50 5.70
C VAL A 86 1.71 -19.77 6.22
N ARG A 87 1.39 -20.70 5.31
CA ARG A 87 0.71 -21.95 5.66
C ARG A 87 1.51 -22.79 6.66
N PHE A 88 2.83 -22.73 6.62
CA PHE A 88 3.72 -23.53 7.45
C PHE A 88 4.37 -22.75 8.59
N LEU A 89 3.91 -21.54 8.89
CA LEU A 89 4.39 -20.80 10.05
C LEU A 89 4.04 -21.56 11.33
N LYS A 90 5.01 -21.63 12.24
CA LYS A 90 4.86 -22.30 13.54
C LYS A 90 5.03 -21.27 14.65
N SER A 91 4.45 -21.58 15.81
CA SER A 91 4.66 -20.79 17.01
C SER A 91 6.12 -20.86 17.47
N ASP A 92 6.64 -19.72 17.93
CA ASP A 92 7.98 -19.62 18.49
C ASP A 92 8.08 -20.14 19.94
N LYS A 93 6.99 -20.53 20.52
CA LYS A 93 6.93 -20.97 21.93
C LYS A 93 7.40 -22.40 22.09
#